data_9fbeea8110a45c258887183e5ad55472
#
_entry.id   9fbeea8110a45c258887183e5ad55472
#
_cell.length_a   1.000
_cell.length_b   1.000
_cell.length_c   1.000
_cell.angle_alpha   90.00
_cell.angle_beta   90.00
_cell.angle_gamma   90.00
#
_symmetry.space_group_name_H-M   'P 1'
#
loop_
_entity.id
_entity.type
_entity.pdbx_description
1 polymer ?
#
loop_
_entity_poly.entity_id
_entity_poly.type
_entity_poly.pdbx_seq_one_letter_code
_entity_poly.pdbx_strand_id
1 'polypeptide(L)'
;SLIDNGVDTVFGYSGGAVLNIYDALFKKNDKIRHILTCHEQGAAHAADGYARSTGKVGVCIATSGPGATNLVTGIATAYMDSVPVVAITANVGKPLLGRDSFQEVDIAGIVMPITKHSFIVKDITMLADTLRKAFYIAKSGRPGPVLVDVTKDVTAATYEYSVRVRLRSIVKLKRFVRKILKLLHR
;
A
#
# COMPACT_ATOMS: atom_id res chain seq x y z
N SER A 1 3.56 -9.56 2.11
CA SER A 1 4.07 -8.55 1.16
C SER A 1 4.32 -7.17 1.79
N LEU A 2 3.54 -6.68 2.78
CA LEU A 2 3.87 -5.41 3.46
C LEU A 2 5.23 -5.49 4.15
N ILE A 3 5.46 -6.53 4.95
CA ILE A 3 6.73 -6.79 5.63
C ILE A 3 7.90 -6.85 4.64
N ASP A 4 7.72 -7.50 3.50
CA ASP A 4 8.75 -7.59 2.43
C ASP A 4 9.08 -6.24 1.77
N ASN A 5 8.18 -5.25 1.91
CA ASN A 5 8.41 -3.86 1.51
C ASN A 5 8.96 -2.98 2.64
N GLY A 6 9.33 -3.59 3.77
CA GLY A 6 9.94 -2.91 4.92
C GLY A 6 8.96 -2.17 5.83
N VAL A 7 7.67 -2.55 5.76
CA VAL A 7 6.63 -2.00 6.65
C VAL A 7 6.70 -2.69 7.99
N ASP A 8 6.90 -1.93 9.03
CA ASP A 8 6.88 -2.36 10.43
C ASP A 8 5.68 -1.79 11.22
N THR A 9 5.07 -0.74 10.71
CA THR A 9 3.94 -0.06 11.36
C THR A 9 2.87 0.31 10.34
N VAL A 10 1.61 0.08 10.68
CA VAL A 10 0.43 0.50 9.91
C VAL A 10 -0.58 1.20 10.83
N PHE A 11 -1.28 2.17 10.28
CA PHE A 11 -2.31 2.93 10.98
C PHE A 11 -3.67 2.63 10.35
N GLY A 12 -4.73 2.53 11.13
CA GLY A 12 -6.02 2.28 10.52
C GLY A 12 -7.17 2.14 11.49
N TYR A 13 -8.37 2.10 10.91
CA TYR A 13 -9.61 1.80 11.59
C TYR A 13 -10.28 0.62 10.92
N SER A 14 -10.80 -0.33 11.72
CA SER A 14 -11.40 -1.57 11.22
C SER A 14 -12.75 -1.32 10.53
N GLY A 15 -13.17 -2.28 9.71
CA GLY A 15 -14.48 -2.26 9.07
C GLY A 15 -14.71 -3.53 8.26
N GLY A 16 -15.94 -3.76 7.82
CA GLY A 16 -16.38 -5.04 7.26
C GLY A 16 -15.58 -5.55 6.05
N ALA A 17 -15.09 -4.65 5.19
CA ALA A 17 -14.34 -5.04 3.99
C ALA A 17 -12.85 -5.36 4.27
N VAL A 18 -12.30 -4.91 5.41
CA VAL A 18 -10.88 -5.10 5.78
C VAL A 18 -10.66 -6.16 6.85
N LEU A 19 -11.69 -6.85 7.34
CA LEU A 19 -11.56 -7.83 8.42
C LEU A 19 -10.48 -8.89 8.15
N ASN A 20 -10.41 -9.42 6.94
CA ASN A 20 -9.39 -10.41 6.58
C ASN A 20 -7.96 -9.83 6.62
N ILE A 21 -7.81 -8.53 6.30
CA ILE A 21 -6.51 -7.84 6.40
C ILE A 21 -6.13 -7.69 7.87
N TYR A 22 -7.07 -7.29 8.73
CA TYR A 22 -6.83 -7.15 10.17
C TYR A 22 -6.53 -8.48 10.86
N ASP A 23 -7.22 -9.56 10.49
CA ASP A 23 -6.89 -10.92 10.95
C ASP A 23 -5.46 -11.32 10.57
N ALA A 24 -5.04 -11.00 9.34
CA ALA A 24 -3.67 -11.24 8.89
C ALA A 24 -2.63 -10.38 9.62
N LEU A 25 -2.95 -9.14 9.95
CA LEU A 25 -2.10 -8.26 10.77
C LEU A 25 -1.98 -8.79 12.20
N PHE A 26 -3.09 -9.23 12.81
CA PHE A 26 -3.09 -9.82 14.14
C PHE A 26 -2.20 -11.07 14.21
N LYS A 27 -2.27 -11.95 13.20
CA LYS A 27 -1.42 -13.15 13.09
C LYS A 27 0.07 -12.84 12.87
N LYS A 28 0.43 -11.60 12.56
CA LYS A 28 1.80 -11.14 12.30
C LYS A 28 2.20 -9.95 13.17
N ASN A 29 1.58 -9.80 14.33
CA ASN A 29 1.81 -8.70 15.28
C ASN A 29 3.24 -8.67 15.86
N ASP A 30 3.96 -9.80 15.75
CA ASP A 30 5.39 -9.91 16.06
C ASP A 30 6.30 -9.17 15.05
N LYS A 31 5.81 -8.90 13.84
CA LYS A 31 6.59 -8.32 12.73
C LYS A 31 6.07 -6.99 12.22
N ILE A 32 4.79 -6.70 12.42
CA ILE A 32 4.13 -5.48 11.94
C ILE A 32 3.18 -4.97 13.01
N ARG A 33 3.44 -3.77 13.49
CA ARG A 33 2.62 -3.12 14.50
C ARG A 33 1.43 -2.45 13.86
N HIS A 34 0.23 -2.75 14.33
CA HIS A 34 -0.98 -2.00 13.97
C HIS A 34 -1.31 -0.98 15.07
N ILE A 35 -1.50 0.28 14.65
CA ILE A 35 -1.97 1.38 15.51
C ILE A 35 -3.42 1.66 15.15
N LEU A 36 -4.33 1.32 16.06
CA LEU A 36 -5.74 1.64 15.91
C LEU A 36 -5.94 3.15 16.12
N THR A 37 -6.66 3.77 15.20
CA THR A 37 -7.07 5.18 15.31
C THR A 37 -8.59 5.27 15.53
N CYS A 38 -9.06 6.37 16.08
CA CYS A 38 -10.51 6.58 16.28
C CYS A 38 -11.24 7.00 14.99
N HIS A 39 -10.47 7.41 13.95
CA HIS A 39 -11.00 7.88 12.67
C HIS A 39 -9.95 7.68 11.58
N GLU A 40 -10.37 7.36 10.36
CA GLU A 40 -9.45 7.08 9.25
C GLU A 40 -8.62 8.30 8.83
N GLN A 41 -9.16 9.50 8.94
CA GLN A 41 -8.40 10.74 8.72
C GLN A 41 -7.19 10.80 9.65
N GLY A 42 -7.38 10.43 10.93
CA GLY A 42 -6.29 10.31 11.90
C GLY A 42 -5.25 9.27 11.49
N ALA A 43 -5.69 8.14 10.89
CA ALA A 43 -4.78 7.12 10.37
C ALA A 43 -3.92 7.64 9.20
N ALA A 44 -4.52 8.40 8.28
CA ALA A 44 -3.80 8.99 7.16
C ALA A 44 -2.79 10.03 7.64
N HIS A 45 -3.14 10.92 8.57
CA HIS A 45 -2.21 11.88 9.16
C HIS A 45 -1.12 11.22 10.01
N ALA A 46 -1.43 10.15 10.72
CA ALA A 46 -0.42 9.38 11.46
C ALA A 46 0.58 8.71 10.51
N ALA A 47 0.12 8.16 9.38
CA ALA A 47 0.98 7.60 8.35
C ALA A 47 1.88 8.69 7.71
N ASP A 48 1.32 9.88 7.43
CA ASP A 48 2.08 11.04 6.95
C ASP A 48 3.16 11.46 7.95
N GLY A 49 2.81 11.66 9.23
CA GLY A 49 3.76 11.98 10.31
C GLY A 49 4.84 10.92 10.50
N TYR A 50 4.47 9.63 10.42
CA TYR A 50 5.42 8.52 10.47
C TYR A 50 6.42 8.57 9.30
N ALA A 51 5.94 8.85 8.08
CA ALA A 51 6.81 8.95 6.92
C ALA A 51 7.80 10.11 7.07
N ARG A 52 7.35 11.26 7.55
CA ARG A 52 8.21 12.45 7.79
C ARG A 52 9.27 12.17 8.86
N SER A 53 8.90 11.54 9.96
CA SER A 53 9.80 11.32 11.10
C SER A 53 10.80 10.20 10.88
N THR A 54 10.47 9.20 10.07
CA THR A 54 11.29 7.99 9.90
C THR A 54 12.01 7.90 8.54
N GLY A 55 11.57 8.68 7.54
CA GLY A 55 12.00 8.54 6.16
C GLY A 55 11.50 7.29 5.44
N LYS A 56 10.62 6.49 6.09
CA LYS A 56 9.96 5.32 5.52
C LYS A 56 8.68 5.72 4.80
N VAL A 57 8.07 4.79 4.06
CA VAL A 57 6.71 4.99 3.53
C VAL A 57 5.71 4.79 4.65
N GLY A 58 4.84 5.79 4.87
CA GLY A 58 3.71 5.64 5.77
C GLY A 58 2.63 4.74 5.17
N VAL A 59 1.96 3.94 5.99
CA VAL A 59 0.89 3.05 5.53
C VAL A 59 -0.35 3.25 6.37
N CYS A 60 -1.48 3.54 5.72
CA CYS A 60 -2.79 3.54 6.36
C CYS A 60 -3.75 2.56 5.70
N ILE A 61 -4.69 2.03 6.49
CA ILE A 61 -5.66 1.03 6.05
C ILE A 61 -7.05 1.48 6.47
N ALA A 62 -8.00 1.46 5.52
CA ALA A 62 -9.40 1.80 5.76
C ALA A 62 -10.35 0.86 5.03
N THR A 63 -11.56 0.73 5.56
CA THR A 63 -12.63 -0.02 4.92
C THR A 63 -13.20 0.72 3.70
N SER A 64 -14.11 0.09 2.97
CA SER A 64 -14.79 0.66 1.80
C SER A 64 -15.69 1.86 2.14
N GLY A 65 -16.11 2.57 1.11
CA GLY A 65 -17.08 3.65 1.21
C GLY A 65 -16.63 4.78 2.14
N PRO A 66 -17.38 5.06 3.23
CA PRO A 66 -17.06 6.17 4.13
C PRO A 66 -15.68 6.05 4.79
N GLY A 67 -15.18 4.83 5.06
CA GLY A 67 -13.84 4.65 5.58
C GLY A 67 -12.77 5.08 4.59
N ALA A 68 -12.92 4.73 3.32
CA ALA A 68 -12.01 5.16 2.26
C ALA A 68 -12.04 6.68 2.03
N THR A 69 -13.24 7.29 2.00
CA THR A 69 -13.38 8.75 1.80
C THR A 69 -12.82 9.55 2.97
N ASN A 70 -12.86 9.03 4.18
CA ASN A 70 -12.25 9.66 5.35
C ASN A 70 -10.71 9.80 5.26
N LEU A 71 -10.04 9.06 4.37
CA LEU A 71 -8.60 9.21 4.13
C LEU A 71 -8.24 10.43 3.27
N VAL A 72 -9.20 11.01 2.53
CA VAL A 72 -8.96 12.01 1.47
C VAL A 72 -8.15 13.21 1.96
N THR A 73 -8.50 13.78 3.11
CA THR A 73 -7.78 14.93 3.68
C THR A 73 -6.30 14.62 3.93
N GLY A 74 -6.02 13.48 4.57
CA GLY A 74 -4.63 13.08 4.85
C GLY A 74 -3.85 12.71 3.58
N ILE A 75 -4.49 12.11 2.58
CA ILE A 75 -3.90 11.85 1.26
C ILE A 75 -3.56 13.17 0.56
N ALA A 76 -4.47 14.15 0.57
CA ALA A 76 -4.24 15.46 -0.01
C ALA A 76 -3.06 16.19 0.65
N THR A 77 -2.98 16.15 1.98
CA THR A 77 -1.85 16.71 2.76
C THR A 77 -0.53 16.06 2.34
N ALA A 78 -0.47 14.73 2.30
CA ALA A 78 0.73 14.00 1.88
C ALA A 78 1.14 14.33 0.42
N TYR A 79 0.16 14.52 -0.47
CA TYR A 79 0.41 14.88 -1.86
C TYR A 79 1.02 16.28 -2.00
N MET A 80 0.44 17.28 -1.33
CA MET A 80 0.93 18.67 -1.38
C MET A 80 2.36 18.77 -0.84
N ASP A 81 2.66 18.06 0.23
CA ASP A 81 3.97 18.11 0.90
C ASP A 81 4.97 17.05 0.38
N SER A 82 4.61 16.30 -0.65
CA SER A 82 5.49 15.29 -1.25
C SER A 82 5.91 14.19 -0.26
N VAL A 83 4.99 13.74 0.58
CA VAL A 83 5.23 12.68 1.58
C VAL A 83 4.85 11.31 1.02
N PRO A 84 5.74 10.30 1.07
CA PRO A 84 5.44 8.98 0.54
C PRO A 84 4.49 8.22 1.48
N VAL A 85 3.25 8.03 1.05
CA VAL A 85 2.22 7.26 1.78
C VAL A 85 1.63 6.21 0.84
N VAL A 86 1.37 5.02 1.34
CA VAL A 86 0.54 4.00 0.68
C VAL A 86 -0.75 3.85 1.47
N ALA A 87 -1.84 4.32 0.89
CA ALA A 87 -3.17 4.14 1.42
C ALA A 87 -3.77 2.85 0.86
N ILE A 88 -4.16 1.93 1.74
CA ILE A 88 -4.78 0.66 1.37
C ILE A 88 -6.25 0.73 1.77
N THR A 89 -7.15 0.65 0.79
CA THR A 89 -8.58 0.55 1.02
C THR A 89 -9.10 -0.82 0.61
N ALA A 90 -10.16 -1.26 1.22
CA ALA A 90 -10.91 -2.37 0.67
C ALA A 90 -12.15 -1.87 -0.04
N ASN A 91 -12.60 -2.62 -1.04
CA ASN A 91 -13.81 -2.34 -1.80
C ASN A 91 -14.79 -3.50 -1.67
N VAL A 92 -16.00 -3.32 -2.20
CA VAL A 92 -16.97 -4.40 -2.34
C VAL A 92 -16.44 -5.54 -3.22
N GLY A 93 -17.11 -6.68 -3.25
CA GLY A 93 -16.74 -7.79 -4.12
C GLY A 93 -16.94 -7.44 -5.59
N LYS A 94 -16.16 -8.05 -6.50
CA LYS A 94 -16.20 -7.79 -7.95
C LYS A 94 -17.58 -7.68 -8.58
N PRO A 95 -18.59 -8.54 -8.24
CA PRO A 95 -19.91 -8.45 -8.86
C PRO A 95 -20.67 -7.17 -8.51
N LEU A 96 -20.27 -6.47 -7.47
CA LEU A 96 -20.94 -5.27 -6.95
C LEU A 96 -20.25 -3.97 -7.39
N LEU A 97 -19.04 -4.05 -7.94
CA LEU A 97 -18.29 -2.86 -8.39
C LEU A 97 -19.05 -2.10 -9.50
N GLY A 98 -19.19 -0.79 -9.31
CA GLY A 98 -19.86 0.10 -10.24
C GLY A 98 -21.41 -0.04 -10.25
N ARG A 99 -21.97 -0.54 -9.14
CA ARG A 99 -23.42 -0.74 -9.00
C ARG A 99 -24.06 0.09 -7.89
N ASP A 100 -23.33 1.08 -7.36
CA ASP A 100 -23.76 1.90 -6.23
C ASP A 100 -24.27 1.06 -5.04
N SER A 101 -23.57 -0.03 -4.78
CA SER A 101 -23.91 -0.95 -3.70
C SER A 101 -23.57 -0.36 -2.33
N PHE A 102 -24.06 -0.98 -1.25
CA PHE A 102 -23.84 -0.51 0.12
C PHE A 102 -22.35 -0.34 0.42
N GLN A 103 -21.96 0.87 0.87
CA GLN A 103 -20.56 1.27 1.15
C GLN A 103 -19.60 1.13 -0.04
N GLU A 104 -20.12 1.17 -1.26
CA GLU A 104 -19.30 1.33 -2.44
C GLU A 104 -19.06 2.82 -2.72
N VAL A 105 -17.85 3.15 -3.14
CA VAL A 105 -17.47 4.47 -3.65
C VAL A 105 -16.31 4.28 -4.63
N ASP A 106 -16.27 5.06 -5.69
CA ASP A 106 -15.09 5.14 -6.56
C ASP A 106 -13.99 5.96 -5.90
N ILE A 107 -13.37 5.38 -4.89
CA ILE A 107 -12.27 6.04 -4.19
C ILE A 107 -11.08 6.33 -5.11
N ALA A 108 -10.83 5.48 -6.11
CA ALA A 108 -9.75 5.70 -7.06
C ALA A 108 -9.98 6.96 -7.89
N GLY A 109 -11.21 7.20 -8.34
CA GLY A 109 -11.61 8.44 -9.02
C GLY A 109 -11.52 9.66 -8.10
N ILE A 110 -12.01 9.54 -6.86
CA ILE A 110 -12.00 10.65 -5.88
C ILE A 110 -10.57 11.12 -5.58
N VAL A 111 -9.62 10.22 -5.38
CA VAL A 111 -8.24 10.59 -5.02
C VAL A 111 -7.32 10.78 -6.23
N MET A 112 -7.81 10.60 -7.44
CA MET A 112 -6.99 10.74 -8.66
C MET A 112 -6.16 12.02 -8.70
N PRO A 113 -6.72 13.23 -8.41
CA PRO A 113 -5.96 14.49 -8.47
C PRO A 113 -4.97 14.67 -7.32
N ILE A 114 -5.05 13.88 -6.27
CA ILE A 114 -4.26 14.00 -5.04
C ILE A 114 -3.38 12.77 -4.76
N THR A 115 -3.17 11.91 -5.75
CA THR A 115 -2.28 10.75 -5.66
C THR A 115 -1.33 10.70 -6.86
N LYS A 116 -0.19 10.08 -6.68
CA LYS A 116 0.72 9.78 -7.81
C LYS A 116 0.17 8.67 -8.70
N HIS A 117 -0.56 7.74 -8.11
CA HIS A 117 -1.21 6.63 -8.80
C HIS A 117 -2.24 5.96 -7.91
N SER A 118 -3.27 5.37 -8.54
CA SER A 118 -4.29 4.57 -7.87
C SER A 118 -4.38 3.21 -8.54
N PHE A 119 -4.39 2.15 -7.74
CA PHE A 119 -4.58 0.78 -8.21
C PHE A 119 -5.89 0.22 -7.68
N ILE A 120 -6.61 -0.56 -8.50
CA ILE A 120 -7.73 -1.41 -8.07
C ILE A 120 -7.29 -2.87 -8.28
N VAL A 121 -7.17 -3.61 -7.19
CA VAL A 121 -6.74 -5.01 -7.21
C VAL A 121 -7.97 -5.92 -7.21
N LYS A 122 -8.21 -6.58 -8.34
CA LYS A 122 -9.33 -7.50 -8.58
C LYS A 122 -8.92 -8.97 -8.66
N ASP A 123 -7.62 -9.26 -8.53
CA ASP A 123 -7.04 -10.60 -8.59
C ASP A 123 -5.94 -10.74 -7.54
N ILE A 124 -6.06 -11.79 -6.70
CA ILE A 124 -5.10 -12.08 -5.62
C ILE A 124 -3.68 -12.29 -6.15
N THR A 125 -3.52 -12.84 -7.35
CA THR A 125 -2.21 -13.07 -7.97
C THR A 125 -1.45 -11.78 -8.24
N MET A 126 -2.16 -10.65 -8.41
CA MET A 126 -1.61 -9.33 -8.68
C MET A 126 -1.28 -8.52 -7.42
N LEU A 127 -1.83 -8.91 -6.26
CA LEU A 127 -1.75 -8.12 -5.03
C LEU A 127 -0.30 -7.80 -4.62
N ALA A 128 0.56 -8.79 -4.58
CA ALA A 128 1.95 -8.61 -4.14
C ALA A 128 2.76 -7.72 -5.10
N ASP A 129 2.57 -7.90 -6.42
CA ASP A 129 3.23 -7.06 -7.43
C ASP A 129 2.71 -5.63 -7.41
N THR A 130 1.42 -5.45 -7.20
CA THR A 130 0.79 -4.13 -7.08
C THR A 130 1.31 -3.39 -5.84
N LEU A 131 1.39 -4.03 -4.69
CA LEU A 131 1.98 -3.43 -3.50
C LEU A 131 3.43 -3.02 -3.74
N ARG A 132 4.28 -3.88 -4.33
CA ARG A 132 5.67 -3.51 -4.66
C ARG A 132 5.75 -2.28 -5.57
N LYS A 133 4.88 -2.20 -6.59
CA LYS A 133 4.78 -1.04 -7.47
C LYS A 133 4.33 0.21 -6.71
N ALA A 134 3.33 0.10 -5.84
CA ALA A 134 2.83 1.20 -5.03
C ALA A 134 3.94 1.80 -4.15
N PHE A 135 4.68 0.97 -3.42
CA PHE A 135 5.82 1.42 -2.61
C PHE A 135 6.95 2.04 -3.44
N TYR A 136 7.23 1.49 -4.63
CA TYR A 136 8.21 2.06 -5.54
C TYR A 136 7.76 3.43 -6.06
N ILE A 137 6.52 3.57 -6.51
CA ILE A 137 5.97 4.82 -7.04
C ILE A 137 5.92 5.89 -5.94
N ALA A 138 5.49 5.52 -4.72
CA ALA A 138 5.42 6.45 -3.60
C ALA A 138 6.77 7.14 -3.32
N LYS A 139 7.88 6.42 -3.46
CA LYS A 139 9.25 6.92 -3.20
C LYS A 139 9.93 7.54 -4.43
N SER A 140 9.53 7.17 -5.66
CA SER A 140 10.28 7.52 -6.87
C SER A 140 10.03 8.98 -7.29
N GLY A 141 11.07 9.65 -7.81
CA GLY A 141 11.00 11.05 -8.25
C GLY A 141 10.54 11.96 -7.11
N ARG A 142 9.56 12.86 -7.37
CA ARG A 142 8.87 13.59 -6.29
C ARG A 142 8.06 12.57 -5.49
N PRO A 143 8.33 12.36 -4.19
CA PRO A 143 7.56 11.43 -3.37
C PRO A 143 6.09 11.85 -3.26
N GLY A 144 5.22 10.94 -2.88
CA GLY A 144 3.80 11.25 -2.71
C GLY A 144 2.94 10.01 -2.50
N PRO A 145 1.66 10.20 -2.20
CA PRO A 145 0.75 9.11 -1.88
C PRO A 145 0.36 8.27 -3.10
N VAL A 146 0.11 6.98 -2.83
CA VAL A 146 -0.42 6.01 -3.77
C VAL A 146 -1.58 5.28 -3.10
N LEU A 147 -2.69 5.11 -3.81
CA LEU A 147 -3.83 4.32 -3.37
C LEU A 147 -3.71 2.88 -3.90
N VAL A 148 -4.02 1.91 -3.04
CA VAL A 148 -4.24 0.51 -3.43
C VAL A 148 -5.58 0.06 -2.89
N ASP A 149 -6.58 0.04 -3.77
CA ASP A 149 -7.94 -0.40 -3.46
C ASP A 149 -8.09 -1.89 -3.76
N VAL A 150 -8.53 -2.69 -2.79
CA VAL A 150 -8.53 -4.16 -2.88
C VAL A 150 -9.95 -4.67 -2.73
N THR A 151 -10.47 -5.43 -3.71
CA THR A 151 -11.81 -5.98 -3.61
C THR A 151 -11.93 -7.05 -2.50
N LYS A 152 -13.11 -7.15 -1.89
CA LYS A 152 -13.38 -8.05 -0.74
C LYS A 152 -13.07 -9.52 -1.05
N ASP A 153 -13.34 -9.96 -2.25
CA ASP A 153 -13.02 -11.32 -2.71
C ASP A 153 -11.52 -11.57 -2.76
N VAL A 154 -10.70 -10.57 -3.10
CA VAL A 154 -9.24 -10.67 -3.04
C VAL A 154 -8.76 -10.75 -1.60
N THR A 155 -9.35 -9.98 -0.67
CA THR A 155 -8.96 -10.05 0.76
C THR A 155 -9.31 -11.39 1.39
N ALA A 156 -10.34 -12.09 0.90
CA ALA A 156 -10.79 -13.39 1.39
C ALA A 156 -10.06 -14.58 0.72
N ALA A 157 -9.42 -14.35 -0.42
CA ALA A 157 -8.78 -15.42 -1.19
C ALA A 157 -7.48 -15.90 -0.53
N THR A 158 -7.20 -17.20 -0.67
CA THR A 158 -5.93 -17.81 -0.29
C THR A 158 -5.07 -17.99 -1.54
N TYR A 159 -3.81 -17.56 -1.46
CA TYR A 159 -2.87 -17.66 -2.57
C TYR A 159 -1.48 -18.00 -2.04
N GLU A 160 -0.83 -18.97 -2.67
CA GLU A 160 0.55 -19.33 -2.35
C GLU A 160 1.49 -18.27 -2.93
N TYR A 161 2.08 -17.49 -2.04
CA TYR A 161 2.95 -16.37 -2.40
C TYR A 161 4.41 -16.81 -2.43
N SER A 162 5.04 -16.74 -3.59
CA SER A 162 6.49 -16.87 -3.73
C SER A 162 7.14 -15.51 -3.94
N VAL A 163 8.16 -15.17 -3.14
CA VAL A 163 8.99 -14.00 -3.39
C VAL A 163 9.76 -14.23 -4.69
N ARG A 164 9.33 -13.64 -5.79
CA ARG A 164 10.13 -13.62 -7.02
C ARG A 164 11.35 -12.74 -6.80
N VAL A 165 12.45 -13.34 -6.35
CA VAL A 165 13.76 -12.67 -6.41
C VAL A 165 14.03 -12.38 -7.88
N ARG A 166 14.04 -11.10 -8.27
CA ARG A 166 14.34 -10.70 -9.66
C ARG A 166 15.77 -11.10 -9.98
N LEU A 167 15.98 -12.22 -10.62
CA LEU A 167 17.26 -12.67 -11.20
C LEU A 167 17.95 -11.56 -12.03
N ARG A 168 17.18 -10.64 -12.62
CA ARG A 168 17.72 -9.46 -13.34
C ARG A 168 18.55 -8.52 -12.44
N SER A 169 18.25 -8.39 -11.15
CA SER A 169 19.04 -7.58 -10.22
C SER A 169 20.36 -8.26 -9.87
N ILE A 170 20.33 -9.59 -9.71
CA ILE A 170 21.54 -10.38 -9.43
C ILE A 170 22.47 -10.41 -10.65
N VAL A 171 21.93 -10.51 -11.86
CA VAL A 171 22.71 -10.49 -13.11
C VAL A 171 23.34 -9.11 -13.33
N LYS A 172 22.61 -8.01 -13.09
CA LYS A 172 23.18 -6.65 -13.14
C LYS A 172 24.28 -6.45 -12.09
N LEU A 173 24.06 -6.91 -10.84
CA LEU A 173 25.05 -6.82 -9.78
C LEU A 173 26.30 -7.65 -10.09
N LYS A 174 26.16 -8.89 -10.57
CA LYS A 174 27.29 -9.73 -10.99
C LYS A 174 28.07 -9.10 -12.16
N ARG A 175 27.37 -8.46 -13.11
CA ARG A 175 28.01 -7.75 -14.24
C ARG A 175 28.75 -6.50 -13.78
N PHE A 176 28.19 -5.75 -12.82
CA PHE A 176 28.80 -4.57 -12.21
C PHE A 176 30.04 -4.94 -11.39
N VAL A 177 29.94 -5.95 -10.52
CA VAL A 177 31.09 -6.45 -9.72
C VAL A 177 32.21 -6.97 -10.63
N ARG A 178 31.90 -7.72 -11.69
CA ARG A 178 32.92 -8.14 -12.67
C ARG A 178 33.60 -6.96 -13.39
N LYS A 179 32.87 -5.86 -13.63
CA LYS A 179 33.44 -4.66 -14.25
C LYS A 179 34.40 -3.94 -13.32
N ILE A 180 34.07 -3.84 -12.02
CA ILE A 180 34.94 -3.27 -10.98
C ILE A 180 36.20 -4.12 -10.79
N LEU A 181 36.05 -5.45 -10.68
CA LEU A 181 37.20 -6.34 -10.52
C LEU A 181 38.18 -6.28 -11.70
N LYS A 182 37.66 -6.09 -12.94
CA LYS A 182 38.52 -5.88 -14.12
C LYS A 182 39.25 -4.54 -14.15
N LEU A 183 38.74 -3.53 -13.45
CA LEU A 183 39.38 -2.20 -13.32
C LEU A 183 40.46 -2.18 -12.23
N LEU A 184 40.33 -3.02 -11.20
CA LEU A 184 41.27 -3.12 -10.10
C LEU A 184 42.47 -4.04 -10.40
N HIS A 185 42.43 -4.81 -11.50
CA HIS A 185 43.51 -5.71 -11.96
C HIS A 185 44.24 -5.16 -13.19
N ARG A 186 44.11 -3.88 -13.50
CA ARG A 186 44.94 -3.10 -14.43
C ARG A 186 45.74 -2.05 -13.66
#